data_25f77078e8ef3149557a619f84810620
#
_entry.id   25f77078e8ef3149557a619f84810620
#
_cell.length_a   1.000
_cell.length_b   1.000
_cell.length_c   1.000
_cell.angle_alpha   90.00
_cell.angle_beta   90.00
_cell.angle_gamma   90.00
#
_symmetry.space_group_name_H-M   'P 1'
#
loop_
_entity.id
_entity.type
_entity.pdbx_description
1 polymer ?
#
loop_
_entity_poly.entity_id
_entity_poly.type
_entity_poly.pdbx_seq_one_letter_code
_entity_poly.pdbx_strand_id
1 'polypeptide(L)'
;MALSPTAVIWAVLLVGAGAGGIYLADRMVLAPGREMERRLAERDTQIQALKERSQALEAAVRLLRHTERRARIIVVDQGPGADGHLVTRIRFTELGPQGEPLGESPEFAVIGDEVYVDTLVIKFEDEFVTAGDALKGRSLLLFRRIFGDRHRPVDAHVLDREGQMPQAYAAEKAPSAFERDLWAQFWTLANDPAEAKRRGVRALHGEAVSTKLRKGGVYAVTFRSTGELSIQPAP
;
A
#
# COMPACT_ATOMS: atom_id res chain seq x y z
N MET A 1 -23.22 -28.33 74.30
CA MET A 1 -24.08 -27.16 74.42
C MET A 1 -24.84 -27.04 73.06
N ALA A 2 -26.11 -27.47 73.13
CA ALA A 2 -26.97 -27.37 71.92
C ALA A 2 -27.50 -25.93 71.83
N LEU A 3 -27.33 -25.29 70.68
CA LEU A 3 -27.91 -23.96 70.39
C LEU A 3 -29.44 -24.06 70.46
N SER A 4 -30.09 -23.11 71.11
CA SER A 4 -31.56 -23.09 71.18
C SER A 4 -32.15 -22.92 69.74
N PRO A 5 -33.30 -23.55 69.47
CA PRO A 5 -33.90 -23.46 68.14
C PRO A 5 -34.18 -22.02 67.70
N THR A 6 -34.39 -21.11 68.61
CA THR A 6 -34.54 -19.67 68.34
C THR A 6 -33.24 -19.02 67.88
N ALA A 7 -32.10 -19.41 68.47
CA ALA A 7 -30.79 -18.89 68.03
C ALA A 7 -30.42 -19.34 66.59
N VAL A 8 -30.81 -20.56 66.22
CA VAL A 8 -30.61 -21.07 64.86
C VAL A 8 -31.47 -20.29 63.82
N ILE A 9 -32.76 -20.02 64.20
CA ILE A 9 -33.64 -19.22 63.29
C ILE A 9 -33.12 -17.82 63.07
N TRP A 10 -32.65 -17.15 64.14
CA TRP A 10 -32.07 -15.81 63.98
C TRP A 10 -30.78 -15.80 63.17
N ALA A 11 -29.94 -16.82 63.32
CA ALA A 11 -28.73 -16.94 62.49
C ALA A 11 -29.03 -17.13 60.97
N VAL A 12 -30.03 -17.95 60.67
CA VAL A 12 -30.49 -18.19 59.30
C VAL A 12 -31.10 -16.91 58.69
N LEU A 13 -31.91 -16.18 59.48
CA LEU A 13 -32.49 -14.91 59.02
C LEU A 13 -31.43 -13.84 58.81
N LEU A 14 -30.42 -13.73 59.66
CA LEU A 14 -29.31 -12.77 59.48
C LEU A 14 -28.44 -13.13 58.31
N VAL A 15 -28.12 -14.37 57.99
CA VAL A 15 -27.39 -14.83 56.84
C VAL A 15 -28.23 -14.60 55.60
N GLY A 16 -29.52 -14.90 55.62
CA GLY A 16 -30.42 -14.65 54.48
C GLY A 16 -30.59 -13.15 54.16
N ALA A 17 -30.70 -12.29 55.18
CA ALA A 17 -30.75 -10.85 55.02
C ALA A 17 -29.42 -10.27 54.47
N GLY A 18 -28.29 -10.78 54.96
CA GLY A 18 -26.96 -10.40 54.45
C GLY A 18 -26.76 -10.82 53.00
N ALA A 19 -27.08 -12.07 52.67
CA ALA A 19 -26.97 -12.57 51.27
C ALA A 19 -27.94 -11.86 50.32
N GLY A 20 -29.18 -11.61 50.77
CA GLY A 20 -30.17 -10.84 50.01
C GLY A 20 -29.74 -9.38 49.78
N GLY A 21 -29.18 -8.74 50.79
CA GLY A 21 -28.65 -7.39 50.72
C GLY A 21 -27.48 -7.27 49.71
N ILE A 22 -26.54 -8.22 49.78
CA ILE A 22 -25.41 -8.29 48.82
C ILE A 22 -25.91 -8.52 47.39
N TYR A 23 -26.87 -9.44 47.20
CA TYR A 23 -27.45 -9.73 45.89
C TYR A 23 -28.20 -8.53 45.30
N LEU A 24 -28.96 -7.81 46.14
CA LEU A 24 -29.68 -6.59 45.72
C LEU A 24 -28.69 -5.44 45.38
N ALA A 25 -27.64 -5.29 46.18
CA ALA A 25 -26.60 -4.27 45.91
C ALA A 25 -25.86 -4.57 44.62
N ASP A 26 -25.49 -5.82 44.35
CA ASP A 26 -24.86 -6.23 43.10
C ASP A 26 -25.80 -5.93 41.92
N ARG A 27 -27.06 -6.30 42.02
CA ARG A 27 -28.02 -6.17 40.91
C ARG A 27 -28.51 -4.74 40.68
N MET A 28 -28.66 -3.91 41.71
CA MET A 28 -29.19 -2.57 41.62
C MET A 28 -28.11 -1.49 41.43
N VAL A 29 -26.91 -1.69 41.98
CA VAL A 29 -25.87 -0.67 41.98
C VAL A 29 -24.68 -1.06 41.13
N LEU A 30 -24.16 -2.27 41.28
CA LEU A 30 -22.93 -2.70 40.58
C LEU A 30 -23.18 -3.25 39.16
N ALA A 31 -24.31 -3.95 38.95
CA ALA A 31 -24.60 -4.51 37.63
C ALA A 31 -24.84 -3.44 36.54
N PRO A 32 -25.57 -2.33 36.78
CA PRO A 32 -25.72 -1.27 35.83
C PRO A 32 -24.39 -0.59 35.49
N GLY A 33 -23.49 -0.43 36.46
CA GLY A 33 -22.16 0.13 36.25
C GLY A 33 -21.33 -0.75 35.33
N ARG A 34 -21.28 -2.05 35.62
CA ARG A 34 -20.56 -3.04 34.80
C ARG A 34 -21.12 -3.15 33.38
N GLU A 35 -22.43 -3.05 33.21
CA GLU A 35 -23.08 -3.04 31.90
C GLU A 35 -22.71 -1.78 31.11
N MET A 36 -22.69 -0.61 31.77
CA MET A 36 -22.26 0.65 31.15
C MET A 36 -20.79 0.59 30.74
N GLU A 37 -19.91 0.09 31.59
CA GLU A 37 -18.48 -0.10 31.26
C GLU A 37 -18.29 -1.04 30.05
N ARG A 38 -19.02 -2.14 29.99
CA ARG A 38 -19.02 -3.05 28.84
C ARG A 38 -19.44 -2.34 27.56
N ARG A 39 -20.55 -1.58 27.59
CA ARG A 39 -21.04 -0.83 26.43
C ARG A 39 -20.08 0.27 26.00
N LEU A 40 -19.38 0.91 26.95
CA LEU A 40 -18.33 1.88 26.63
C LEU A 40 -17.14 1.19 25.96
N ALA A 41 -16.65 0.08 26.50
CA ALA A 41 -15.56 -0.69 25.90
C ALA A 41 -15.91 -1.22 24.50
N GLU A 42 -17.15 -1.71 24.30
CA GLU A 42 -17.63 -2.12 22.98
C GLU A 42 -17.69 -0.94 22.00
N ARG A 43 -18.16 0.22 22.45
CA ARG A 43 -18.18 1.44 21.61
C ARG A 43 -16.79 1.94 21.29
N ASP A 44 -15.87 1.92 22.24
CA ASP A 44 -14.48 2.31 22.00
C ASP A 44 -13.82 1.38 20.98
N THR A 45 -14.06 0.07 21.08
CA THR A 45 -13.59 -0.90 20.08
C THR A 45 -14.19 -0.63 18.70
N GLN A 46 -15.49 -0.34 18.60
CA GLN A 46 -16.14 0.02 17.34
C GLN A 46 -15.60 1.32 16.75
N ILE A 47 -15.42 2.34 17.59
CA ILE A 47 -14.85 3.63 17.17
C ILE A 47 -13.44 3.43 16.64
N GLN A 48 -12.62 2.63 17.30
CA GLN A 48 -11.26 2.33 16.87
C GLN A 48 -11.27 1.60 15.50
N ALA A 49 -12.09 0.57 15.35
CA ALA A 49 -12.24 -0.17 14.10
C ALA A 49 -12.73 0.74 12.95
N LEU A 50 -13.68 1.64 13.23
CA LEU A 50 -14.17 2.60 12.23
C LEU A 50 -13.10 3.62 11.85
N LYS A 51 -12.29 4.10 12.79
CA LYS A 51 -11.16 5.00 12.51
C LYS A 51 -10.12 4.33 11.62
N GLU A 52 -9.74 3.10 11.94
CA GLU A 52 -8.79 2.32 11.13
C GLU A 52 -9.31 2.09 9.71
N ARG A 53 -10.60 1.75 9.59
CA ARG A 53 -11.25 1.60 8.28
C ARG A 53 -11.31 2.91 7.50
N SER A 54 -11.63 4.03 8.15
CA SER A 54 -11.63 5.36 7.52
C SER A 54 -10.24 5.74 7.02
N GLN A 55 -9.20 5.54 7.83
CA GLN A 55 -7.82 5.80 7.42
C GLN A 55 -7.38 4.92 6.24
N ALA A 56 -7.77 3.65 6.25
CA ALA A 56 -7.50 2.74 5.15
C ALA A 56 -8.19 3.19 3.85
N LEU A 57 -9.46 3.61 3.93
CA LEU A 57 -10.21 4.12 2.78
C LEU A 57 -9.61 5.44 2.26
N GLU A 58 -9.25 6.37 3.14
CA GLU A 58 -8.60 7.62 2.75
C GLU A 58 -7.26 7.37 2.04
N ALA A 59 -6.46 6.42 2.56
CA ALA A 59 -5.21 6.01 1.93
C ALA A 59 -5.46 5.38 0.56
N ALA A 60 -6.43 4.48 0.44
CA ALA A 60 -6.82 3.87 -0.83
C ALA A 60 -7.28 4.92 -1.85
N VAL A 61 -8.15 5.87 -1.44
CA VAL A 61 -8.59 6.98 -2.31
C VAL A 61 -7.40 7.80 -2.79
N ARG A 62 -6.44 8.11 -1.91
CA ARG A 62 -5.24 8.88 -2.26
C ARG A 62 -4.37 8.13 -3.27
N LEU A 63 -4.03 6.87 -2.98
CA LEU A 63 -3.22 6.02 -3.86
C LEU A 63 -3.84 5.85 -5.25
N LEU A 64 -5.16 5.72 -5.30
CA LEU A 64 -5.90 5.48 -6.54
C LEU A 64 -6.22 6.77 -7.33
N ARG A 65 -5.84 7.94 -6.85
CA ARG A 65 -5.95 9.20 -7.62
C ARG A 65 -4.91 9.31 -8.74
N HIS A 66 -3.80 8.62 -8.62
CA HIS A 66 -2.76 8.63 -9.65
C HIS A 66 -3.22 7.83 -10.86
N THR A 67 -3.66 8.52 -11.90
CA THR A 67 -4.13 7.91 -13.15
C THR A 67 -3.00 7.70 -14.14
N GLU A 68 -1.85 8.35 -13.93
CA GLU A 68 -0.64 8.18 -14.71
C GLU A 68 0.60 8.45 -13.86
N ARG A 69 1.71 7.80 -14.25
CA ARG A 69 3.06 8.12 -13.80
C ARG A 69 3.88 8.56 -15.00
N ARG A 70 4.66 9.59 -14.81
CA ARG A 70 5.51 10.16 -15.88
C ARG A 70 6.96 10.12 -15.44
N ALA A 71 7.84 9.88 -16.39
CA ALA A 71 9.27 9.99 -16.17
C ALA A 71 9.96 10.56 -17.41
N ARG A 72 11.20 10.98 -17.23
CA ARG A 72 12.07 11.46 -18.30
C ARG A 72 13.35 10.64 -18.29
N ILE A 73 13.77 10.20 -19.47
CA ILE A 73 15.06 9.59 -19.70
C ILE A 73 15.90 10.58 -20.47
N ILE A 74 17.07 10.92 -19.94
CA ILE A 74 18.06 11.78 -20.62
C ILE A 74 19.28 10.93 -20.92
N VAL A 75 19.70 10.88 -22.17
CA VAL A 75 20.95 10.24 -22.56
C VAL A 75 22.11 11.18 -22.26
N VAL A 76 22.78 10.89 -21.14
CA VAL A 76 23.92 11.70 -20.64
C VAL A 76 25.15 11.48 -21.51
N ASP A 77 25.42 10.22 -21.87
CA ASP A 77 26.55 9.84 -22.71
C ASP A 77 26.26 8.53 -23.44
N GLN A 78 26.94 8.34 -24.58
CA GLN A 78 26.87 7.12 -25.38
C GLN A 78 28.20 6.89 -26.09
N GLY A 79 28.82 5.74 -25.85
CA GLY A 79 30.13 5.42 -26.42
C GLY A 79 30.54 3.96 -26.12
N PRO A 80 31.70 3.52 -26.64
CA PRO A 80 32.20 2.17 -26.42
C PRO A 80 32.55 1.96 -24.94
N GLY A 81 32.12 0.86 -24.39
CA GLY A 81 32.52 0.37 -23.07
C GLY A 81 33.90 -0.33 -23.11
N ALA A 82 34.37 -0.79 -21.96
CA ALA A 82 35.68 -1.44 -21.80
C ALA A 82 35.79 -2.76 -22.60
N ASP A 83 34.68 -3.41 -22.84
CA ASP A 83 34.57 -4.67 -23.62
C ASP A 83 34.26 -4.44 -25.11
N GLY A 84 34.28 -3.17 -25.56
CA GLY A 84 33.99 -2.76 -26.93
C GLY A 84 32.50 -2.73 -27.28
N HIS A 85 31.60 -3.12 -26.39
CA HIS A 85 30.18 -2.95 -26.60
C HIS A 85 29.75 -1.50 -26.38
N LEU A 86 28.72 -1.07 -27.12
CA LEU A 86 28.11 0.24 -26.90
C LEU A 86 27.51 0.29 -25.50
N VAL A 87 27.84 1.34 -24.75
CA VAL A 87 27.24 1.65 -23.44
C VAL A 87 26.56 2.99 -23.53
N THR A 88 25.31 3.04 -23.14
CA THR A 88 24.52 4.26 -23.06
C THR A 88 24.27 4.60 -21.60
N ARG A 89 24.74 5.76 -21.15
CA ARG A 89 24.51 6.28 -19.82
C ARG A 89 23.27 7.16 -19.84
N ILE A 90 22.30 6.80 -19.05
CA ILE A 90 21.00 7.47 -18.98
C ILE A 90 20.75 7.97 -17.57
N ARG A 91 20.04 9.10 -17.47
CA ARG A 91 19.45 9.59 -16.22
C ARG A 91 17.96 9.39 -16.30
N PHE A 92 17.41 8.69 -15.31
CA PHE A 92 15.96 8.49 -15.14
C PHE A 92 15.44 9.46 -14.09
N THR A 93 14.44 10.27 -14.41
CA THR A 93 13.83 11.24 -13.52
C THR A 93 12.34 11.03 -13.53
N GLU A 94 11.76 10.63 -12.42
CA GLU A 94 10.30 10.61 -12.27
C GLU A 94 9.76 12.03 -12.12
N LEU A 95 8.60 12.30 -12.72
CA LEU A 95 8.02 13.64 -12.80
C LEU A 95 6.66 13.68 -12.09
N GLY A 96 6.48 14.73 -11.32
CA GLY A 96 5.19 15.07 -10.72
C GLY A 96 4.18 15.63 -11.72
N PRO A 97 2.97 15.96 -11.25
CA PRO A 97 1.88 16.43 -12.10
C PRO A 97 2.19 17.69 -12.89
N GLN A 98 3.05 18.56 -12.38
CA GLN A 98 3.45 19.81 -13.02
C GLN A 98 4.76 19.69 -13.81
N GLY A 99 5.32 18.46 -13.90
CA GLY A 99 6.58 18.20 -14.59
C GLY A 99 7.83 18.42 -13.72
N GLU A 100 7.67 18.70 -12.44
CA GLU A 100 8.73 18.81 -11.46
C GLU A 100 9.36 17.44 -11.15
N PRO A 101 10.68 17.36 -10.92
CA PRO A 101 11.32 16.12 -10.52
C PRO A 101 10.79 15.62 -9.17
N LEU A 102 10.50 14.31 -9.08
CA LEU A 102 10.15 13.63 -7.84
C LEU A 102 11.36 12.85 -7.32
N GLY A 103 11.91 13.33 -6.19
CA GLY A 103 13.04 12.67 -5.53
C GLY A 103 14.33 12.68 -6.33
N GLU A 104 15.09 11.58 -6.22
CA GLU A 104 16.39 11.42 -6.88
C GLU A 104 16.23 11.13 -8.38
N SER A 105 17.26 11.52 -9.15
CA SER A 105 17.37 11.24 -10.58
C SER A 105 18.59 10.34 -10.83
N PRO A 106 18.48 9.03 -10.59
CA PRO A 106 19.60 8.12 -10.71
C PRO A 106 20.11 8.01 -12.15
N GLU A 107 21.41 7.76 -12.28
CA GLU A 107 22.03 7.42 -13.55
C GLU A 107 22.28 5.92 -13.65
N PHE A 108 22.01 5.38 -14.83
CA PHE A 108 22.20 3.97 -15.14
C PHE A 108 23.05 3.82 -16.40
N ALA A 109 23.91 2.81 -16.43
CA ALA A 109 24.62 2.38 -17.60
C ALA A 109 23.88 1.18 -18.22
N VAL A 110 23.36 1.34 -19.42
CA VAL A 110 22.72 0.26 -20.19
C VAL A 110 23.63 -0.16 -21.33
N ILE A 111 23.71 -1.47 -21.57
CA ILE A 111 24.49 -2.02 -22.68
C ILE A 111 23.61 -2.02 -23.93
N GLY A 112 24.08 -1.34 -24.98
CA GLY A 112 23.34 -1.14 -26.21
C GLY A 112 22.83 0.27 -26.38
N ASP A 113 22.01 0.46 -27.41
CA ASP A 113 21.33 1.72 -27.78
C ASP A 113 19.81 1.62 -27.62
N GLU A 114 19.30 0.48 -27.22
CA GLU A 114 17.87 0.27 -26.96
C GLU A 114 17.62 0.06 -25.46
N VAL A 115 16.70 0.84 -24.92
CA VAL A 115 16.32 0.76 -23.52
C VAL A 115 14.91 0.20 -23.37
N TYR A 116 14.73 -0.68 -22.40
CA TYR A 116 13.47 -1.24 -21.98
C TYR A 116 13.08 -0.68 -20.61
N VAL A 117 11.82 -0.29 -20.47
CA VAL A 117 11.22 0.04 -19.16
C VAL A 117 10.16 -1.02 -18.88
N ASP A 118 10.39 -1.80 -17.83
CA ASP A 118 9.47 -2.85 -17.35
C ASP A 118 8.60 -2.26 -16.24
N THR A 119 7.30 -2.43 -16.38
CA THR A 119 6.29 -1.86 -15.47
C THR A 119 5.33 -2.92 -14.97
N LEU A 120 4.56 -2.58 -13.94
CA LEU A 120 3.52 -3.43 -13.40
C LEU A 120 2.28 -2.62 -13.07
N VAL A 121 1.13 -3.06 -13.59
CA VAL A 121 -0.20 -2.54 -13.22
C VAL A 121 -0.86 -3.53 -12.29
N ILE A 122 -1.36 -3.06 -11.18
CA ILE A 122 -2.14 -3.85 -10.24
C ILE A 122 -3.53 -3.26 -10.12
N LYS A 123 -4.54 -4.08 -10.41
CA LYS A 123 -5.96 -3.75 -10.32
C LYS A 123 -6.58 -4.47 -9.15
N PHE A 124 -7.35 -3.74 -8.35
CA PHE A 124 -8.08 -4.30 -7.21
C PHE A 124 -9.50 -4.69 -7.61
N GLU A 125 -10.06 -5.70 -6.95
CA GLU A 125 -11.47 -6.03 -7.06
C GLU A 125 -12.33 -5.01 -6.32
N ASP A 126 -13.57 -4.85 -6.78
CA ASP A 126 -14.52 -3.85 -6.27
C ASP A 126 -14.84 -4.02 -4.78
N GLU A 127 -14.72 -5.23 -4.23
CA GLU A 127 -14.98 -5.54 -2.82
C GLU A 127 -13.99 -4.89 -1.84
N PHE A 128 -12.74 -4.66 -2.29
CA PHE A 128 -11.73 -3.95 -1.50
C PHE A 128 -11.85 -2.43 -1.62
N VAL A 129 -12.63 -1.99 -2.57
CA VAL A 129 -12.91 -0.58 -2.86
C VAL A 129 -14.36 -0.29 -2.47
N THR A 130 -14.76 -0.73 -1.28
CA THR A 130 -16.13 -0.65 -0.83
C THR A 130 -16.70 0.77 -0.84
N ALA A 131 -17.90 0.86 -1.41
CA ALA A 131 -18.90 1.88 -1.20
C ALA A 131 -18.74 3.24 -1.90
N GLY A 132 -17.97 3.34 -2.97
CA GLY A 132 -18.02 4.54 -3.80
C GLY A 132 -17.61 4.25 -5.23
N ASP A 133 -18.49 4.46 -6.19
CA ASP A 133 -18.27 4.27 -7.63
C ASP A 133 -17.03 4.99 -8.21
N ALA A 134 -16.44 5.90 -7.43
CA ALA A 134 -15.26 6.68 -7.80
C ALA A 134 -13.95 5.87 -7.93
N LEU A 135 -13.93 4.63 -7.46
CA LEU A 135 -12.72 3.79 -7.41
C LEU A 135 -12.75 2.61 -8.40
N LYS A 136 -13.87 2.37 -9.05
CA LYS A 136 -13.99 1.34 -10.08
C LYS A 136 -12.97 1.56 -11.21
N GLY A 137 -12.16 0.55 -11.46
CA GLY A 137 -11.21 0.56 -12.58
C GLY A 137 -9.91 1.31 -12.34
N ARG A 138 -9.60 1.75 -11.13
CA ARG A 138 -8.30 2.38 -10.81
C ARG A 138 -7.24 1.34 -10.48
N SER A 139 -5.99 1.72 -10.73
CA SER A 139 -4.87 0.80 -10.66
C SER A 139 -3.68 1.45 -9.97
N LEU A 140 -2.83 0.66 -9.31
CA LEU A 140 -1.51 1.10 -8.91
C LEU A 140 -0.50 0.80 -10.02
N LEU A 141 0.38 1.75 -10.26
CA LEU A 141 1.35 1.75 -11.34
C LEU A 141 2.76 1.69 -10.74
N LEU A 142 3.57 0.72 -11.18
CA LEU A 142 4.96 0.56 -10.75
C LEU A 142 5.91 0.60 -11.94
N PHE A 143 6.98 1.38 -11.83
CA PHE A 143 8.17 1.23 -12.65
C PHE A 143 9.07 0.18 -12.01
N ARG A 144 9.10 -1.03 -12.56
CA ARG A 144 9.87 -2.12 -11.95
C ARG A 144 11.36 -1.98 -12.21
N ARG A 145 11.73 -1.96 -13.47
CA ARG A 145 13.13 -2.06 -13.90
C ARG A 145 13.37 -1.30 -15.20
N ILE A 146 14.64 -0.93 -15.40
CA ILE A 146 15.14 -0.38 -16.65
C ILE A 146 16.40 -1.14 -17.06
N PHE A 147 16.52 -1.49 -18.33
CA PHE A 147 17.64 -2.28 -18.84
C PHE A 147 17.83 -2.06 -20.35
N GLY A 148 19.02 -2.38 -20.84
CA GLY A 148 19.34 -2.36 -22.28
C GLY A 148 19.05 -3.70 -22.95
N ASP A 149 19.01 -3.72 -24.26
CA ASP A 149 18.75 -4.89 -25.12
C ASP A 149 19.71 -6.06 -24.89
N ARG A 150 20.91 -5.79 -24.38
CA ARG A 150 21.95 -6.79 -24.08
C ARG A 150 22.07 -7.15 -22.61
N HIS A 151 21.21 -6.61 -21.76
CA HIS A 151 21.14 -7.01 -20.35
C HIS A 151 20.31 -8.29 -20.19
N ARG A 152 20.76 -9.15 -19.27
CA ARG A 152 19.88 -10.19 -18.76
C ARG A 152 18.88 -9.55 -17.81
N PRO A 153 17.65 -10.04 -17.70
CA PRO A 153 16.64 -9.49 -16.78
C PRO A 153 17.09 -9.38 -15.31
N VAL A 154 18.02 -10.27 -14.89
CA VAL A 154 18.60 -10.27 -13.55
C VAL A 154 19.56 -9.10 -13.31
N ASP A 155 20.18 -8.56 -14.36
CA ASP A 155 21.13 -7.45 -14.28
C ASP A 155 20.42 -6.09 -14.50
N ALA A 156 19.10 -6.08 -14.59
CA ALA A 156 18.31 -4.87 -14.78
C ALA A 156 18.37 -3.94 -13.55
N HIS A 157 18.40 -2.64 -13.80
CA HIS A 157 18.39 -1.63 -12.74
C HIS A 157 16.97 -1.49 -12.17
N VAL A 158 16.83 -1.64 -10.86
CA VAL A 158 15.56 -1.49 -10.15
C VAL A 158 15.20 0.00 -10.05
N LEU A 159 13.97 0.35 -10.42
CA LEU A 159 13.40 1.69 -10.30
C LEU A 159 12.60 1.82 -9.00
N ASP A 160 11.45 1.18 -8.91
CA ASP A 160 10.69 1.11 -7.66
C ASP A 160 11.20 -0.07 -6.83
N ARG A 161 11.63 0.19 -5.60
CA ARG A 161 12.19 -0.85 -4.72
C ARG A 161 11.10 -1.66 -4.05
N GLU A 162 11.31 -2.96 -3.96
CA GLU A 162 10.42 -3.85 -3.22
C GLU A 162 10.23 -3.41 -1.77
N GLY A 163 8.98 -3.51 -1.28
CA GLY A 163 8.62 -3.13 0.08
C GLY A 163 8.56 -1.63 0.34
N GLN A 164 8.84 -0.78 -0.64
CA GLN A 164 8.81 0.67 -0.49
C GLN A 164 7.68 1.28 -1.33
N MET A 165 7.09 2.35 -0.80
CA MET A 165 6.15 3.16 -1.56
C MET A 165 6.90 4.03 -2.56
N PRO A 166 6.55 3.99 -3.87
CA PRO A 166 7.17 4.88 -4.85
C PRO A 166 6.97 6.36 -4.53
N GLN A 167 7.93 7.18 -4.91
CA GLN A 167 7.95 8.62 -4.62
C GLN A 167 6.69 9.34 -5.13
N ALA A 168 6.15 8.95 -6.28
CA ALA A 168 4.92 9.51 -6.82
C ALA A 168 3.72 9.41 -5.86
N TYR A 169 3.66 8.37 -5.05
CA TYR A 169 2.60 8.17 -4.07
C TYR A 169 2.91 8.79 -2.70
N ALA A 170 4.19 9.08 -2.42
CA ALA A 170 4.66 9.65 -1.17
C ALA A 170 4.71 11.20 -1.19
N ALA A 171 4.60 11.83 -2.36
CA ALA A 171 4.87 13.25 -2.57
C ALA A 171 4.00 14.20 -1.73
N GLU A 172 2.77 13.81 -1.40
CA GLU A 172 1.83 14.67 -0.66
C GLU A 172 1.94 14.54 0.87
N LYS A 173 2.37 13.39 1.38
CA LYS A 173 2.44 13.11 2.81
C LYS A 173 3.30 11.87 3.09
N ALA A 174 3.98 11.87 4.24
CA ALA A 174 4.67 10.68 4.72
C ALA A 174 3.70 9.49 4.88
N PRO A 175 4.10 8.26 4.46
CA PRO A 175 3.22 7.11 4.47
C PRO A 175 2.78 6.74 5.89
N SER A 176 1.49 6.50 6.07
CA SER A 176 0.91 5.95 7.30
C SER A 176 1.41 4.53 7.56
N ALA A 177 1.20 4.00 8.78
CA ALA A 177 1.51 2.61 9.09
C ALA A 177 0.77 1.65 8.15
N PHE A 178 -0.50 1.93 7.87
CA PHE A 178 -1.32 1.17 6.93
C PHE A 178 -0.73 1.15 5.51
N GLU A 179 -0.29 2.30 4.99
CA GLU A 179 0.31 2.39 3.66
C GLU A 179 1.64 1.62 3.58
N ARG A 180 2.47 1.71 4.61
CA ARG A 180 3.71 0.92 4.67
C ARG A 180 3.44 -0.59 4.64
N ASP A 181 2.47 -1.05 5.42
CA ASP A 181 2.07 -2.46 5.46
C ASP A 181 1.46 -2.91 4.13
N LEU A 182 0.60 -2.10 3.52
CA LEU A 182 0.06 -2.33 2.18
C LEU A 182 1.18 -2.49 1.15
N TRP A 183 2.16 -1.57 1.12
CA TRP A 183 3.26 -1.64 0.16
C TRP A 183 4.19 -2.82 0.40
N ALA A 184 4.45 -3.19 1.66
CA ALA A 184 5.23 -4.38 1.99
C ALA A 184 4.55 -5.66 1.49
N GLN A 185 3.24 -5.78 1.70
CA GLN A 185 2.44 -6.93 1.25
C GLN A 185 2.26 -6.94 -0.27
N PHE A 186 2.16 -5.78 -0.87
CA PHE A 186 1.92 -5.59 -2.29
C PHE A 186 2.97 -6.26 -3.18
N TRP A 187 4.24 -6.15 -2.83
CA TRP A 187 5.32 -6.80 -3.57
C TRP A 187 5.29 -8.33 -3.43
N THR A 188 4.84 -8.84 -2.29
CA THR A 188 4.57 -10.26 -2.12
C THR A 188 3.44 -10.71 -3.05
N LEU A 189 2.36 -9.93 -3.12
CA LEU A 189 1.23 -10.21 -4.02
C LEU A 189 1.63 -10.15 -5.50
N ALA A 190 2.53 -9.24 -5.86
CA ALA A 190 3.04 -9.12 -7.23
C ALA A 190 3.81 -10.35 -7.70
N ASN A 191 4.36 -11.13 -6.78
CA ASN A 191 5.15 -12.33 -7.06
C ASN A 191 4.40 -13.64 -6.78
N ASP A 192 3.25 -13.60 -6.11
CA ASP A 192 2.40 -14.76 -5.80
C ASP A 192 0.97 -14.56 -6.31
N PRO A 193 0.64 -15.09 -7.52
CA PRO A 193 -0.69 -14.96 -8.11
C PRO A 193 -1.81 -15.60 -7.27
N ALA A 194 -1.49 -16.64 -6.49
CA ALA A 194 -2.48 -17.33 -5.66
C ALA A 194 -2.84 -16.47 -4.44
N GLU A 195 -1.84 -15.84 -3.80
CA GLU A 195 -2.06 -14.89 -2.71
C GLU A 195 -2.75 -13.61 -3.21
N ALA A 196 -2.34 -13.11 -4.39
CA ALA A 196 -2.99 -11.98 -5.04
C ALA A 196 -4.50 -12.20 -5.19
N LYS A 197 -4.89 -13.35 -5.74
CA LYS A 197 -6.30 -13.72 -5.90
C LYS A 197 -7.05 -13.84 -4.58
N ARG A 198 -6.41 -14.41 -3.53
CA ARG A 198 -7.03 -14.51 -2.20
C ARG A 198 -7.30 -13.14 -1.56
N ARG A 199 -6.49 -12.13 -1.90
CA ARG A 199 -6.60 -10.77 -1.39
C ARG A 199 -7.32 -9.79 -2.33
N GLY A 200 -8.05 -10.29 -3.32
CA GLY A 200 -8.87 -9.47 -4.20
C GLY A 200 -8.09 -8.63 -5.21
N VAL A 201 -6.88 -9.04 -5.54
CA VAL A 201 -6.16 -8.46 -6.67
C VAL A 201 -6.66 -9.12 -7.95
N ARG A 202 -7.36 -8.36 -8.77
CA ARG A 202 -8.05 -8.84 -9.96
C ARG A 202 -7.12 -9.16 -11.12
N ALA A 203 -6.11 -8.34 -11.32
CA ALA A 203 -5.17 -8.51 -12.42
C ALA A 203 -3.81 -7.92 -12.09
N LEU A 204 -2.77 -8.70 -12.36
CA LEU A 204 -1.40 -8.25 -12.45
C LEU A 204 -1.06 -8.25 -13.93
N HIS A 205 -0.76 -7.08 -14.48
CA HIS A 205 -0.33 -6.93 -15.85
C HIS A 205 1.02 -6.24 -15.89
N GLY A 206 2.00 -6.89 -16.48
CA GLY A 206 3.33 -6.32 -16.70
C GLY A 206 3.48 -5.99 -18.19
N GLU A 207 3.95 -4.79 -18.49
CA GLU A 207 4.35 -4.38 -19.81
C GLU A 207 5.81 -3.93 -19.79
N ALA A 208 6.51 -4.25 -20.88
CA ALA A 208 7.82 -3.72 -21.17
C ALA A 208 7.80 -3.09 -22.56
N VAL A 209 8.12 -1.81 -22.63
CA VAL A 209 8.28 -1.13 -23.92
C VAL A 209 9.72 -0.72 -24.11
N SER A 210 10.16 -0.66 -25.35
CA SER A 210 11.50 -0.25 -25.69
C SER A 210 11.53 0.95 -26.63
N THR A 211 12.67 1.63 -26.64
CA THR A 211 12.98 2.68 -27.61
C THR A 211 14.47 2.76 -27.84
N LYS A 212 14.85 3.15 -29.06
CA LYS A 212 16.26 3.43 -29.40
C LYS A 212 16.67 4.80 -28.90
N LEU A 213 17.78 4.81 -28.20
CA LEU A 213 18.38 5.99 -27.59
C LEU A 213 19.41 6.60 -28.53
N ARG A 214 19.47 7.93 -28.56
CA ARG A 214 20.51 8.69 -29.27
C ARG A 214 21.24 9.58 -28.26
N LYS A 215 22.53 9.77 -28.48
CA LYS A 215 23.35 10.64 -27.64
C LYS A 215 22.73 12.03 -27.53
N GLY A 216 22.58 12.53 -26.29
CA GLY A 216 21.95 13.82 -26.02
C GLY A 216 20.43 13.82 -26.16
N GLY A 217 19.81 12.68 -26.51
CA GLY A 217 18.36 12.56 -26.64
C GLY A 217 17.63 12.65 -25.30
N VAL A 218 16.43 13.20 -25.34
CA VAL A 218 15.50 13.24 -24.19
C VAL A 218 14.24 12.48 -24.58
N TYR A 219 13.74 11.64 -23.66
CA TYR A 219 12.59 10.79 -23.90
C TYR A 219 11.59 10.92 -22.76
N ALA A 220 10.32 11.10 -23.10
CA ALA A 220 9.23 11.09 -22.14
C ALA A 220 8.69 9.66 -21.99
N VAL A 221 8.58 9.20 -20.78
CA VAL A 221 7.93 7.94 -20.41
C VAL A 221 6.59 8.28 -19.79
N THR A 222 5.51 7.71 -20.32
CA THR A 222 4.16 7.87 -19.74
C THR A 222 3.56 6.51 -19.51
N PHE A 223 3.10 6.26 -18.29
CA PHE A 223 2.48 5.03 -17.87
C PHE A 223 1.10 5.34 -17.25
N ARG A 224 0.04 4.83 -17.86
CA ARG A 224 -1.35 5.12 -17.48
C ARG A 224 -2.01 3.97 -16.72
N SER A 225 -3.02 4.32 -15.94
CA SER A 225 -3.82 3.34 -15.18
C SER A 225 -4.58 2.33 -16.06
N THR A 226 -4.73 2.61 -17.35
CA THR A 226 -5.26 1.67 -18.35
C THR A 226 -4.30 0.51 -18.62
N GLY A 227 -3.01 0.65 -18.28
CA GLY A 227 -1.92 -0.26 -18.63
C GLY A 227 -1.09 0.25 -19.81
N GLU A 228 -1.49 1.34 -20.46
CA GLU A 228 -0.75 1.92 -21.57
C GLU A 228 0.59 2.48 -21.11
N LEU A 229 1.67 1.97 -21.67
CA LEU A 229 3.03 2.45 -21.47
C LEU A 229 3.59 2.95 -22.79
N SER A 230 4.18 4.13 -22.79
CA SER A 230 4.83 4.71 -23.97
C SER A 230 6.16 5.36 -23.64
N ILE A 231 7.11 5.28 -24.56
CA ILE A 231 8.38 6.03 -24.53
C ILE A 231 8.49 6.78 -25.85
N GLN A 232 8.55 8.09 -25.78
CA GLN A 232 8.58 8.94 -26.97
C GLN A 232 9.70 9.99 -26.85
N PRO A 233 10.37 10.36 -27.96
CA PRO A 233 11.27 11.50 -27.96
C PRO A 233 10.54 12.74 -27.43
N ALA A 234 11.18 13.43 -26.48
CA ALA A 234 10.70 14.70 -25.97
C ALA A 234 11.45 15.85 -26.66
N PRO A 235 10.78 17.00 -26.88
CA PRO A 235 11.43 18.18 -27.46
C PRO A 235 12.53 18.74 -26.56
#